data_295af1e5c47f3afc88986d8fda44d472
#
_entry.id   295af1e5c47f3afc88986d8fda44d472
#
_cell.length_a   1.000
_cell.length_b   1.000
_cell.length_c   1.000
_cell.angle_alpha   90.00
_cell.angle_beta   90.00
_cell.angle_gamma   90.00
#
_symmetry.space_group_name_H-M   'P 1'
#
loop_
_entity.id
_entity.type
_entity.pdbx_description
1 polymer ?
#
loop_
_entity_poly.entity_id
_entity_poly.type
_entity_poly.pdbx_seq_one_letter_code
_entity_poly.pdbx_strand_id
1 'polypeptide(L)'
;MPLLSKKNVLREKRILNKLNLDKLPFKVKPENFCDFLTNIIRDYKSIFSIKGRSESTIWCLSSMKKFKIFLMIFEANELGMEIYKEQIASKLPEYSYKTVASIIDEGFKKGFFIKLSPRLNKIKDLKISNIRPSEELTADFINWSIDAIAMLNSSVNNNYKH
;
A
#
# COMPACT_ATOMS: atom_id res chain seq x y z
N MET A 1 36.55 6.01 2.14
CA MET A 1 35.42 6.76 1.56
C MET A 1 35.55 6.72 0.05
N PRO A 2 34.60 6.20 -0.69
CA PRO A 2 34.64 6.29 -2.14
C PRO A 2 34.45 7.78 -2.50
N LEU A 3 35.40 8.34 -3.19
CA LEU A 3 35.31 9.65 -3.81
C LEU A 3 34.07 9.69 -4.70
N LEU A 4 33.03 10.37 -4.22
CA LEU A 4 31.88 10.72 -5.06
C LEU A 4 32.44 11.52 -6.24
N SER A 5 32.43 10.92 -7.41
CA SER A 5 32.98 11.58 -8.59
C SER A 5 32.19 12.87 -8.84
N LYS A 6 32.85 13.89 -9.36
CA LYS A 6 32.21 15.17 -9.79
C LYS A 6 30.95 14.94 -10.65
N LYS A 7 30.87 13.80 -11.31
CA LYS A 7 29.74 13.34 -12.12
C LYS A 7 28.46 13.06 -11.29
N ASN A 8 28.59 12.60 -10.05
CA ASN A 8 27.45 12.32 -9.18
C ASN A 8 26.85 13.59 -8.60
N VAL A 9 27.68 14.56 -8.23
CA VAL A 9 27.21 15.87 -7.70
C VAL A 9 26.34 16.61 -8.72
N LEU A 10 26.70 16.56 -10.01
CA LEU A 10 25.89 17.17 -11.08
C LEU A 10 24.56 16.45 -11.30
N ARG A 11 24.53 15.13 -11.17
CA ARG A 11 23.30 14.33 -11.23
C ARG A 11 22.37 14.68 -10.08
N GLU A 12 22.87 14.73 -8.88
CA GLU A 12 22.13 15.04 -7.65
C GLU A 12 21.51 16.43 -7.71
N LYS A 13 22.27 17.45 -8.11
CA LYS A 13 21.73 18.80 -8.32
C LYS A 13 20.60 18.83 -9.34
N ARG A 14 20.73 18.09 -10.46
CA ARG A 14 19.67 18.02 -11.46
C ARG A 14 18.40 17.36 -10.95
N ILE A 15 18.52 16.33 -10.11
CA ILE A 15 17.37 15.67 -9.50
C ILE A 15 16.73 16.61 -8.48
N LEU A 16 17.50 17.21 -7.60
CA LEU A 16 17.00 18.17 -6.60
C LEU A 16 16.26 19.35 -7.25
N ASN A 17 16.77 19.85 -8.38
CA ASN A 17 16.09 20.92 -9.13
C ASN A 17 14.77 20.50 -9.77
N LYS A 18 14.55 19.19 -9.97
CA LYS A 18 13.26 18.65 -10.48
C LYS A 18 12.25 18.43 -9.37
N LEU A 19 12.68 18.39 -8.13
CA LEU A 19 11.80 18.20 -6.99
C LEU A 19 11.20 19.56 -6.61
N ASN A 20 9.89 19.56 -6.33
CA ASN A 20 9.26 20.73 -5.76
C ASN A 20 9.59 20.77 -4.25
N LEU A 21 10.76 21.33 -3.92
CA LEU A 21 11.31 21.35 -2.57
C LEU A 21 10.44 22.18 -1.60
N ASP A 22 9.62 23.10 -2.11
CA ASP A 22 8.72 23.90 -1.29
C ASP A 22 7.60 23.05 -0.64
N LYS A 23 7.34 21.88 -1.19
CA LYS A 23 6.35 20.92 -0.66
C LYS A 23 6.95 19.85 0.23
N LEU A 24 8.28 19.74 0.29
CA LEU A 24 8.92 18.77 1.16
C LEU A 24 8.98 19.32 2.60
N PRO A 25 8.63 18.48 3.61
CA PRO A 25 8.68 18.90 5.01
C PRO A 25 10.12 19.07 5.55
N PHE A 26 11.11 18.89 4.71
CA PHE A 26 12.52 18.93 5.08
C PHE A 26 13.41 19.38 3.92
N LYS A 27 14.58 19.92 4.25
CA LYS A 27 15.59 20.33 3.26
C LYS A 27 16.66 19.26 3.13
N VAL A 28 16.82 18.69 1.94
CA VAL A 28 17.90 17.76 1.64
C VAL A 28 19.05 18.53 1.02
N LYS A 29 20.19 18.52 1.68
CA LYS A 29 21.42 19.09 1.11
C LYS A 29 22.00 18.15 0.07
N PRO A 30 22.62 18.67 -1.02
CA PRO A 30 23.23 17.84 -2.06
C PRO A 30 24.23 16.80 -1.54
N GLU A 31 25.02 17.15 -0.53
CA GLU A 31 26.00 16.27 0.10
C GLU A 31 25.36 15.06 0.82
N ASN A 32 24.13 15.19 1.30
CA ASN A 32 23.39 14.16 2.02
C ASN A 32 22.42 13.37 1.13
N PHE A 33 22.35 13.70 -0.15
CA PHE A 33 21.34 13.15 -1.05
C PHE A 33 21.49 11.62 -1.26
N CYS A 34 22.72 11.14 -1.38
CA CYS A 34 23.00 9.73 -1.55
C CYS A 34 22.55 8.91 -0.33
N ASP A 35 22.85 9.40 0.87
CA ASP A 35 22.46 8.75 2.12
C ASP A 35 20.93 8.78 2.28
N PHE A 36 20.30 9.89 1.94
CA PHE A 36 18.86 10.02 1.94
C PHE A 36 18.19 8.98 1.03
N LEU A 37 18.62 8.88 -0.24
CA LEU A 37 18.07 7.88 -1.16
C LEU A 37 18.33 6.44 -0.70
N THR A 38 19.54 6.17 -0.18
CA THR A 38 19.91 4.84 0.30
C THR A 38 19.02 4.42 1.47
N ASN A 39 18.73 5.34 2.38
CA ASN A 39 17.83 5.08 3.50
C ASN A 39 16.41 4.82 3.04
N ILE A 40 15.87 5.65 2.13
CA ILE A 40 14.55 5.43 1.54
C ILE A 40 14.47 4.05 0.87
N ILE A 41 15.46 3.70 0.05
CA ILE A 41 15.49 2.39 -0.64
C ILE A 41 15.50 1.25 0.38
N ARG A 42 16.30 1.37 1.44
CA ARG A 42 16.36 0.36 2.52
C ARG A 42 15.01 0.20 3.20
N ASP A 43 14.34 1.30 3.51
CA ASP A 43 13.05 1.28 4.19
C ASP A 43 11.98 0.64 3.32
N TYR A 44 11.89 0.99 2.03
CA TYR A 44 10.97 0.34 1.12
C TYR A 44 11.26 -1.16 0.96
N LYS A 45 12.51 -1.55 0.87
CA LYS A 45 12.88 -2.97 0.86
C LYS A 45 12.40 -3.71 2.13
N SER A 46 12.51 -3.08 3.28
CA SER A 46 12.05 -3.65 4.56
C SER A 46 10.53 -3.71 4.62
N ILE A 47 9.84 -2.65 4.21
CA ILE A 47 8.37 -2.57 4.19
C ILE A 47 7.78 -3.68 3.31
N PHE A 48 8.35 -3.89 2.12
CA PHE A 48 7.87 -4.90 1.17
C PHE A 48 8.54 -6.27 1.34
N SER A 49 9.37 -6.46 2.37
CA SER A 49 9.94 -7.78 2.68
C SER A 49 8.83 -8.74 3.11
N ILE A 50 8.85 -9.94 2.54
CA ILE A 50 7.94 -11.03 2.92
C ILE A 50 8.39 -11.76 4.19
N LYS A 51 9.64 -11.57 4.62
CA LYS A 51 10.20 -12.24 5.77
C LYS A 51 9.48 -11.83 7.05
N GLY A 52 8.93 -12.80 7.78
CA GLY A 52 8.22 -12.57 9.03
C GLY A 52 6.83 -11.95 8.86
N ARG A 53 6.30 -11.86 7.63
CA ARG A 53 4.94 -11.39 7.37
C ARG A 53 3.93 -12.53 7.37
N SER A 54 2.68 -12.22 7.70
CA SER A 54 1.57 -13.16 7.60
C SER A 54 1.25 -13.52 6.15
N GLU A 55 0.60 -14.67 5.95
CA GLU A 55 0.18 -15.10 4.61
C GLU A 55 -0.76 -14.08 3.94
N SER A 56 -1.66 -13.48 4.71
CA SER A 56 -2.60 -12.48 4.20
C SER A 56 -1.88 -11.21 3.73
N THR A 57 -0.90 -10.74 4.48
CA THR A 57 -0.08 -9.57 4.09
C THR A 57 0.73 -9.87 2.83
N ILE A 58 1.39 -11.03 2.77
CA ILE A 58 2.14 -11.46 1.58
C ILE A 58 1.22 -11.50 0.36
N TRP A 59 0.03 -12.06 0.51
CA TRP A 59 -0.94 -12.14 -0.57
C TRP A 59 -1.37 -10.75 -1.07
N CYS A 60 -1.73 -9.84 -0.17
CA CYS A 60 -2.12 -8.47 -0.52
C CYS A 60 -0.99 -7.71 -1.24
N LEU A 61 0.25 -7.86 -0.78
CA LEU A 61 1.42 -7.18 -1.34
C LEU A 61 2.00 -7.87 -2.58
N SER A 62 1.53 -9.06 -2.94
CA SER A 62 2.06 -9.84 -4.07
C SER A 62 1.79 -9.21 -5.44
N SER A 63 0.81 -8.33 -5.54
CA SER A 63 0.57 -7.52 -6.74
C SER A 63 -0.16 -6.23 -6.41
N MET A 64 0.09 -5.20 -7.22
CA MET A 64 -0.62 -3.92 -7.11
C MET A 64 -2.13 -4.07 -7.28
N LYS A 65 -2.58 -5.02 -8.11
CA LYS A 65 -4.00 -5.32 -8.31
C LYS A 65 -4.66 -5.79 -7.01
N LYS A 66 -4.05 -6.75 -6.34
CA LYS A 66 -4.53 -7.28 -5.06
C LYS A 66 -4.55 -6.19 -3.99
N PHE A 67 -3.49 -5.40 -3.91
CA PHE A 67 -3.39 -4.32 -2.93
C PHE A 67 -4.46 -3.23 -3.14
N LYS A 68 -4.66 -2.78 -4.39
CA LYS A 68 -5.73 -1.82 -4.71
C LYS A 68 -7.12 -2.34 -4.37
N ILE A 69 -7.44 -3.57 -4.73
CA ILE A 69 -8.74 -4.20 -4.43
C ILE A 69 -8.93 -4.30 -2.92
N PHE A 70 -7.92 -4.75 -2.19
CA PHE A 70 -7.96 -4.83 -0.74
C PHE A 70 -8.22 -3.46 -0.10
N LEU A 71 -7.49 -2.41 -0.50
CA LEU A 71 -7.67 -1.06 0.05
C LEU A 71 -9.09 -0.53 -0.16
N MET A 72 -9.72 -0.80 -1.31
CA MET A 72 -11.10 -0.39 -1.58
C MET A 72 -12.10 -1.10 -0.67
N ILE A 73 -11.90 -2.41 -0.45
CA ILE A 73 -12.74 -3.20 0.45
C ILE A 73 -12.57 -2.73 1.89
N PHE A 74 -11.33 -2.48 2.29
CA PHE A 74 -11.00 -2.01 3.63
C PHE A 74 -11.61 -0.63 3.90
N GLU A 75 -11.43 0.33 2.99
CA GLU A 75 -12.00 1.67 3.11
C GLU A 75 -13.53 1.62 3.21
N ALA A 76 -14.20 0.88 2.34
CA ALA A 76 -15.65 0.74 2.38
C ALA A 76 -16.13 0.15 3.72
N ASN A 77 -15.43 -0.85 4.23
CA ASN A 77 -15.74 -1.44 5.53
C ASN A 77 -15.63 -0.42 6.67
N GLU A 78 -14.55 0.36 6.72
CA GLU A 78 -14.35 1.36 7.78
C GLU A 78 -15.34 2.52 7.70
N LEU A 79 -15.76 2.88 6.50
CA LEU A 79 -16.81 3.89 6.28
C LEU A 79 -18.23 3.35 6.47
N GLY A 80 -18.40 2.07 6.80
CA GLY A 80 -19.72 1.43 6.94
C GLY A 80 -20.49 1.31 5.62
N MET A 81 -19.79 1.37 4.50
CA MET A 81 -20.38 1.26 3.15
C MET A 81 -20.38 -0.18 2.67
N GLU A 82 -21.39 -0.54 1.91
CA GLU A 82 -21.40 -1.81 1.18
C GLU A 82 -20.57 -1.69 -0.10
N ILE A 83 -19.83 -2.75 -0.43
CA ILE A 83 -19.05 -2.82 -1.68
C ILE A 83 -19.18 -4.18 -2.33
N TYR A 84 -19.33 -4.20 -3.66
CA TYR A 84 -19.58 -5.38 -4.48
C TYR A 84 -18.55 -5.47 -5.61
N LYS A 85 -18.38 -6.65 -6.19
CA LYS A 85 -17.42 -6.93 -7.28
C LYS A 85 -17.54 -5.94 -8.44
N GLU A 86 -18.78 -5.65 -8.84
CA GLU A 86 -19.08 -4.75 -9.95
C GLU A 86 -18.62 -3.32 -9.67
N GLN A 87 -18.83 -2.85 -8.44
CA GLN A 87 -18.39 -1.53 -8.03
C GLN A 87 -16.86 -1.42 -7.98
N ILE A 88 -16.19 -2.46 -7.48
CA ILE A 88 -14.72 -2.51 -7.45
C ILE A 88 -14.18 -2.49 -8.89
N ALA A 89 -14.73 -3.32 -9.76
CA ALA A 89 -14.30 -3.38 -11.16
C ALA A 89 -14.53 -2.05 -11.89
N SER A 90 -15.65 -1.37 -11.63
CA SER A 90 -15.95 -0.08 -12.26
C SER A 90 -14.98 1.03 -11.83
N LYS A 91 -14.45 0.94 -10.62
CA LYS A 91 -13.46 1.92 -10.09
C LYS A 91 -12.01 1.60 -10.47
N LEU A 92 -11.76 0.43 -11.06
CA LEU A 92 -10.45 -0.02 -11.53
C LEU A 92 -10.50 -0.34 -13.03
N PRO A 93 -10.78 0.65 -13.89
CA PRO A 93 -11.00 0.43 -15.32
C PRO A 93 -9.76 -0.11 -16.06
N GLU A 94 -8.57 0.02 -15.47
CA GLU A 94 -7.33 -0.55 -15.99
C GLU A 94 -7.29 -2.10 -15.91
N TYR A 95 -8.20 -2.73 -15.15
CA TYR A 95 -8.29 -4.18 -15.02
C TYR A 95 -9.64 -4.70 -15.55
N SER A 96 -9.61 -5.85 -16.22
CA SER A 96 -10.86 -6.48 -16.63
C SER A 96 -11.70 -6.93 -15.43
N TYR A 97 -13.03 -6.94 -15.59
CA TYR A 97 -13.93 -7.50 -14.59
C TYR A 97 -13.55 -8.92 -14.16
N LYS A 98 -13.16 -9.76 -15.13
CA LYS A 98 -12.71 -11.12 -14.86
C LYS A 98 -11.51 -11.16 -13.93
N THR A 99 -10.55 -10.27 -14.12
CA THR A 99 -9.36 -10.16 -13.26
C THR A 99 -9.75 -9.77 -11.84
N VAL A 100 -10.59 -8.74 -11.69
CA VAL A 100 -11.05 -8.26 -10.39
C VAL A 100 -11.85 -9.35 -9.67
N ALA A 101 -12.81 -9.96 -10.35
CA ALA A 101 -13.63 -11.04 -9.79
C ALA A 101 -12.78 -12.23 -9.34
N SER A 102 -11.80 -12.64 -10.15
CA SER A 102 -10.89 -13.74 -9.81
C SER A 102 -10.08 -13.48 -8.55
N ILE A 103 -9.58 -12.26 -8.38
CA ILE A 103 -8.82 -11.87 -7.17
C ILE A 103 -9.73 -11.89 -5.94
N ILE A 104 -10.94 -11.38 -6.05
CA ILE A 104 -11.91 -11.37 -4.95
C ILE A 104 -12.29 -12.80 -4.57
N ASP A 105 -12.53 -13.69 -5.55
CA ASP A 105 -12.84 -15.09 -5.31
C ASP A 105 -11.68 -15.85 -4.67
N GLU A 106 -10.44 -15.54 -5.07
CA GLU A 106 -9.25 -16.05 -4.40
C GLU A 106 -9.21 -15.60 -2.93
N GLY A 107 -9.50 -14.32 -2.66
CA GLY A 107 -9.56 -13.78 -1.30
C GLY A 107 -10.64 -14.47 -0.43
N PHE A 108 -11.82 -14.78 -0.99
CA PHE A 108 -12.83 -15.56 -0.30
C PHE A 108 -12.37 -16.99 -0.01
N LYS A 109 -11.75 -17.64 -1.00
CA LYS A 109 -11.26 -19.02 -0.86
C LYS A 109 -10.19 -19.14 0.23
N LYS A 110 -9.35 -18.12 0.37
CA LYS A 110 -8.30 -18.05 1.39
C LYS A 110 -8.80 -17.59 2.75
N GLY A 111 -10.04 -17.13 2.86
CA GLY A 111 -10.60 -16.58 4.09
C GLY A 111 -10.17 -15.17 4.41
N PHE A 112 -9.53 -14.48 3.48
CA PHE A 112 -9.09 -13.07 3.67
C PHE A 112 -10.26 -12.10 3.50
N PHE A 113 -11.20 -12.43 2.63
CA PHE A 113 -12.46 -11.72 2.49
C PHE A 113 -13.61 -12.57 2.97
N ILE A 114 -14.62 -11.93 3.52
CA ILE A 114 -15.87 -12.54 3.96
C ILE A 114 -17.06 -11.92 3.23
N LYS A 115 -18.07 -12.75 2.97
CA LYS A 115 -19.34 -12.30 2.43
C LYS A 115 -20.28 -12.01 3.58
N LEU A 116 -20.88 -10.82 3.59
CA LEU A 116 -22.01 -10.54 4.46
C LEU A 116 -23.27 -10.52 3.64
N SER A 117 -24.29 -11.20 4.17
CA SER A 117 -25.65 -11.07 3.64
C SER A 117 -26.07 -9.62 3.73
N PRO A 118 -26.72 -9.06 2.69
CA PRO A 118 -27.24 -7.70 2.77
C PRO A 118 -28.15 -7.60 4.00
N ARG A 119 -27.95 -6.54 4.79
CA ARG A 119 -28.86 -6.23 5.89
C ARG A 119 -30.25 -6.13 5.29
N LEU A 120 -31.11 -7.10 5.64
CA LEU A 120 -32.56 -7.18 5.49
C LEU A 120 -33.27 -5.99 4.78
N ASN A 121 -32.91 -5.68 3.57
CA ASN A 121 -33.74 -4.91 2.67
C ASN A 121 -34.26 -5.87 1.60
N LYS A 122 -35.47 -6.27 1.75
CA LYS A 122 -36.48 -6.99 0.99
C LYS A 122 -36.27 -7.25 -0.53
N ILE A 123 -35.08 -7.15 -1.08
CA ILE A 123 -34.77 -7.47 -2.46
C ILE A 123 -34.08 -8.83 -2.46
N LYS A 124 -34.82 -9.85 -2.91
CA LYS A 124 -34.41 -11.24 -3.00
C LYS A 124 -33.35 -11.52 -4.07
N ASP A 125 -32.42 -10.62 -4.31
CA ASP A 125 -31.30 -10.88 -5.21
C ASP A 125 -30.12 -11.45 -4.43
N LEU A 126 -30.18 -12.78 -4.23
CA LEU A 126 -29.20 -13.62 -3.55
C LEU A 126 -27.78 -13.61 -4.19
N LYS A 127 -27.57 -12.83 -5.24
CA LYS A 127 -26.28 -12.76 -5.96
C LYS A 127 -25.37 -11.61 -5.53
N ILE A 128 -25.90 -10.60 -4.87
CA ILE A 128 -25.14 -9.42 -4.46
C ILE A 128 -24.70 -9.61 -3.02
N SER A 129 -23.42 -9.89 -2.83
CA SER A 129 -22.82 -10.07 -1.51
C SER A 129 -21.92 -8.90 -1.18
N ASN A 130 -22.18 -8.22 -0.08
CA ASN A 130 -21.25 -7.24 0.47
C ASN A 130 -19.94 -7.94 0.84
N ILE A 131 -18.82 -7.35 0.46
CA ILE A 131 -17.48 -7.88 0.67
C ILE A 131 -16.84 -7.13 1.83
N ARG A 132 -16.25 -7.85 2.78
CA ARG A 132 -15.50 -7.28 3.89
C ARG A 132 -14.15 -7.97 4.04
N PRO A 133 -13.13 -7.29 4.59
CA PRO A 133 -11.92 -7.97 5.02
C PRO A 133 -12.23 -8.83 6.24
N SER A 134 -11.53 -9.95 6.40
CA SER A 134 -11.56 -10.71 7.64
C SER A 134 -10.91 -9.91 8.79
N GLU A 135 -11.23 -10.24 10.03
CA GLU A 135 -10.60 -9.62 11.19
C GLU A 135 -9.09 -9.88 11.23
N GLU A 136 -8.69 -11.09 10.83
CA GLU A 136 -7.27 -11.47 10.75
C GLU A 136 -6.51 -10.62 9.72
N LEU A 137 -7.03 -10.50 8.50
CA LEU A 137 -6.44 -9.64 7.47
C LEU A 137 -6.38 -8.18 7.93
N THR A 138 -7.43 -7.69 8.61
CA THR A 138 -7.48 -6.34 9.16
C THR A 138 -6.37 -6.11 10.20
N ALA A 139 -6.21 -7.05 11.14
CA ALA A 139 -5.17 -6.97 12.16
C ALA A 139 -3.75 -7.02 11.54
N ASP A 140 -3.55 -7.91 10.59
CA ASP A 140 -2.28 -8.06 9.87
C ASP A 140 -1.91 -6.79 9.09
N PHE A 141 -2.89 -6.17 8.43
CA PHE A 141 -2.70 -4.91 7.72
C PHE A 141 -2.34 -3.76 8.67
N ILE A 142 -3.00 -3.66 9.82
CA ILE A 142 -2.69 -2.66 10.83
C ILE A 142 -1.27 -2.85 11.35
N ASN A 143 -0.88 -4.07 11.68
CA ASN A 143 0.47 -4.38 12.14
C ASN A 143 1.53 -4.01 11.09
N TRP A 144 1.30 -4.39 9.84
CA TRP A 144 2.19 -4.03 8.74
C TRP A 144 2.29 -2.51 8.56
N SER A 145 1.16 -1.80 8.63
CA SER A 145 1.10 -0.35 8.48
C SER A 145 1.83 0.39 9.59
N ILE A 146 1.70 -0.08 10.84
CA ILE A 146 2.43 0.49 11.99
C ILE A 146 3.94 0.33 11.77
N ASP A 147 4.40 -0.83 11.37
CA ASP A 147 5.81 -1.08 11.07
C ASP A 147 6.31 -0.18 9.94
N ALA A 148 5.54 -0.05 8.86
CA ALA A 148 5.88 0.78 7.73
C ALA A 148 5.99 2.27 8.11
N ILE A 149 5.03 2.79 8.87
CA ILE A 149 5.04 4.17 9.36
C ILE A 149 6.22 4.40 10.31
N ALA A 150 6.49 3.48 11.22
CA ALA A 150 7.62 3.58 12.14
C ALA A 150 8.96 3.63 11.41
N MET A 151 9.16 2.81 10.37
CA MET A 151 10.37 2.81 9.54
C MET A 151 10.54 4.14 8.81
N LEU A 152 9.50 4.63 8.13
CA LEU A 152 9.54 5.90 7.40
C LEU A 152 9.79 7.09 8.32
N ASN A 153 9.15 7.15 9.47
CA ASN A 153 9.36 8.20 10.46
C ASN A 153 10.77 8.18 11.04
N SER A 154 11.33 7.00 11.31
CA SER A 154 12.70 6.85 11.79
C SER A 154 13.71 7.41 10.79
N SER A 155 13.56 7.11 9.52
CA SER A 155 14.44 7.62 8.46
C SER A 155 14.35 9.13 8.31
N VAL A 156 13.16 9.70 8.35
CA VAL A 156 12.97 11.15 8.31
C VAL A 156 13.61 11.82 9.51
N ASN A 157 13.35 11.33 10.72
CA ASN A 157 13.86 11.95 11.96
C ASN A 157 15.39 11.83 12.11
N ASN A 158 15.98 10.73 11.67
CA ASN A 158 17.44 10.53 11.80
C ASN A 158 18.26 11.38 10.83
N ASN A 159 17.68 11.78 9.71
CA ASN A 159 18.39 12.53 8.67
C ASN A 159 18.24 14.06 8.79
N TYR A 160 17.37 14.58 9.67
CA TYR A 160 16.96 15.99 9.65
C TYR A 160 16.99 16.69 11.02
N LYS A 161 17.56 16.07 12.04
CA LYS A 161 17.72 16.68 13.37
C LYS A 161 19.00 17.51 13.53
N HIS A 162 19.58 18.01 12.44
CA HIS A 162 20.75 18.89 12.53
C HIS A 162 20.58 20.14 11.66
#